data_3c42402e5b30c56227ea3f7e4e58bc7a
#
_entry.id   3c42402e5b30c56227ea3f7e4e58bc7a
#
_cell.length_a   1.000
_cell.length_b   1.000
_cell.length_c   1.000
_cell.angle_alpha   90.00
_cell.angle_beta   90.00
_cell.angle_gamma   90.00
#
_symmetry.space_group_name_H-M   'P 1'
#
loop_
_entity.id
_entity.type
_entity.pdbx_description
1 polymer ?
#
loop_
_entity_poly.entity_id
_entity_poly.type
_entity_poly.pdbx_seq_one_letter_code
_entity_poly.pdbx_strand_id
1 'polypeptide(L)'
;MWYHQESNQGHKDFQSFALPTELWYRKAKANILILNKALFKCFCNFIKKCCMNLVIDIGNSRVKLFLFKNDKITFRNICNHNEFIKTLQTLPYKKEIINVISSTVSTNYDDTIEINFKDSNYFKLSNKNLKLPFRNNYKTLNSLGQDRLALVSSAVFNYPNSNTLIIDVGTCITYDFVDSKNLYYGGAISPGINLRYSSLNEHTSNLPLLEFKEIDTLIGTNTEDSIHSGVYNGVIAEINDHIEKLYSKYIALNVVVTGGSSKFLLNRIKNAIFADQDFLAIGLNYIINYNENL
;
A
#
# COMPACT_ATOMS: atom_id res chain seq x y z
N MET A 1 -43.17 -7.80 94.87
CA MET A 1 -43.74 -7.44 93.59
C MET A 1 -42.83 -6.48 92.93
N TRP A 2 -42.00 -7.00 92.05
CA TRP A 2 -41.03 -6.17 91.28
C TRP A 2 -41.19 -6.48 89.84
N TYR A 3 -41.46 -5.46 89.02
CA TYR A 3 -41.47 -5.52 87.57
C TYR A 3 -40.08 -5.27 87.04
N HIS A 4 -39.56 -6.18 86.20
CA HIS A 4 -38.41 -5.93 85.39
C HIS A 4 -38.90 -5.54 83.98
N GLN A 5 -38.40 -4.38 83.58
CA GLN A 5 -38.60 -3.85 82.23
C GLN A 5 -37.30 -4.12 81.46
N GLU A 6 -37.35 -4.97 80.45
CA GLU A 6 -36.23 -5.17 79.53
C GLU A 6 -36.29 -4.13 78.43
N SER A 7 -35.20 -3.39 78.32
CA SER A 7 -34.96 -2.44 77.22
C SER A 7 -34.28 -3.12 76.07
N ASN A 8 -34.96 -3.21 74.94
CA ASN A 8 -34.44 -3.62 73.65
C ASN A 8 -33.53 -2.50 73.10
N GLN A 9 -32.20 -2.68 73.07
CA GLN A 9 -31.29 -1.82 72.33
C GLN A 9 -30.97 -2.46 71.00
N GLY A 10 -31.44 -1.79 69.93
CA GLY A 10 -31.18 -2.18 68.57
C GLY A 10 -29.70 -2.05 68.21
N HIS A 11 -29.22 -3.08 67.57
CA HIS A 11 -27.91 -3.05 66.92
C HIS A 11 -27.86 -1.96 65.85
N LYS A 12 -27.04 -0.95 66.02
CA LYS A 12 -26.65 -0.02 64.97
C LYS A 12 -25.57 -0.66 64.12
N ASP A 13 -25.84 -0.85 62.87
CA ASP A 13 -24.89 -1.24 61.86
C ASP A 13 -23.70 -0.25 61.84
N PHE A 14 -22.53 -0.74 62.17
CA PHE A 14 -21.30 -0.01 61.99
C PHE A 14 -20.98 0.03 60.48
N GLN A 15 -21.40 1.07 59.83
CA GLN A 15 -20.81 1.41 58.51
C GLN A 15 -19.33 1.74 58.77
N SER A 16 -18.43 0.89 58.30
CA SER A 16 -17.01 1.13 58.33
C SER A 16 -16.67 2.32 57.42
N PHE A 17 -16.51 3.50 58.03
CA PHE A 17 -15.92 4.63 57.34
C PHE A 17 -14.44 4.32 57.08
N ALA A 18 -14.08 4.14 55.81
CA ALA A 18 -12.66 4.01 55.44
C ALA A 18 -11.89 5.22 56.00
N LEU A 19 -10.81 4.95 56.70
CA LEU A 19 -9.96 5.99 57.28
C LEU A 19 -9.47 6.96 56.20
N PRO A 20 -9.34 8.26 56.45
CA PRO A 20 -8.90 9.25 55.46
C PRO A 20 -7.56 8.86 54.78
N THR A 21 -6.68 8.15 55.48
CA THR A 21 -5.42 7.62 54.99
C THR A 21 -5.59 6.53 53.91
N GLU A 22 -6.60 5.65 54.03
CA GLU A 22 -6.88 4.63 52.99
C GLU A 22 -7.46 5.26 51.76
N LEU A 23 -8.32 6.25 51.86
CA LEU A 23 -8.86 7.00 50.75
C LEU A 23 -7.79 7.76 49.98
N TRP A 24 -6.84 8.35 50.72
CA TRP A 24 -5.68 9.03 50.16
C TRP A 24 -4.74 8.06 49.41
N TYR A 25 -4.48 6.89 50.03
CA TYR A 25 -3.64 5.85 49.41
C TYR A 25 -4.26 5.29 48.13
N ARG A 26 -5.58 5.04 48.11
CA ARG A 26 -6.32 4.61 46.91
C ARG A 26 -6.29 5.67 45.81
N LYS A 27 -6.47 6.95 46.12
CA LYS A 27 -6.33 8.06 45.19
C LYS A 27 -4.90 8.22 44.67
N ALA A 28 -3.91 8.11 45.52
CA ALA A 28 -2.50 8.18 45.14
C ALA A 28 -2.12 7.03 44.20
N LYS A 29 -2.54 5.79 44.51
CA LYS A 29 -2.32 4.61 43.67
C LYS A 29 -3.01 4.71 42.30
N ALA A 30 -4.24 5.25 42.26
CA ALA A 30 -4.95 5.50 41.01
C ALA A 30 -4.25 6.57 40.14
N ASN A 31 -3.77 7.67 40.79
CA ASN A 31 -3.05 8.73 40.09
C ASN A 31 -1.70 8.23 39.53
N ILE A 32 -0.97 7.40 40.29
CA ILE A 32 0.28 6.78 39.81
C ILE A 32 0.00 5.84 38.62
N LEU A 33 -1.11 5.09 38.64
CA LEU A 33 -1.48 4.21 37.54
C LEU A 33 -1.84 5.02 36.27
N ILE A 34 -2.56 6.14 36.44
CA ILE A 34 -2.91 7.05 35.33
C ILE A 34 -1.64 7.73 34.78
N LEU A 35 -0.75 8.19 35.68
CA LEU A 35 0.52 8.80 35.27
C LEU A 35 1.43 7.84 34.54
N ASN A 36 1.51 6.57 34.98
CA ASN A 36 2.27 5.53 34.33
C ASN A 36 1.66 5.19 32.95
N LYS A 37 0.33 5.13 32.82
CA LYS A 37 -0.32 4.95 31.51
C LYS A 37 -0.09 6.13 30.57
N ALA A 38 -0.13 7.36 31.09
CA ALA A 38 0.13 8.57 30.30
C ALA A 38 1.60 8.65 29.86
N LEU A 39 2.54 8.36 30.77
CA LEU A 39 3.98 8.27 30.45
C LEU A 39 4.27 7.16 29.45
N PHE A 40 3.68 5.99 29.63
CA PHE A 40 3.83 4.87 28.69
C PHE A 40 3.27 5.23 27.30
N LYS A 41 2.08 5.86 27.24
CA LYS A 41 1.50 6.35 25.98
C LYS A 41 2.35 7.44 25.33
N CYS A 42 2.92 8.35 26.12
CA CYS A 42 3.83 9.39 25.64
C CYS A 42 5.14 8.78 25.12
N PHE A 43 5.69 7.79 25.82
CA PHE A 43 6.90 7.05 25.44
C PHE A 43 6.65 6.21 24.17
N CYS A 44 5.51 5.51 24.07
CA CYS A 44 5.11 4.80 22.85
C CYS A 44 4.93 5.77 21.67
N ASN A 45 4.31 6.93 21.87
CA ASN A 45 4.18 7.95 20.85
C ASN A 45 5.53 8.55 20.43
N PHE A 46 6.45 8.72 21.37
CA PHE A 46 7.81 9.20 21.10
C PHE A 46 8.61 8.16 20.29
N ILE A 47 8.53 6.87 20.66
CA ILE A 47 9.14 5.77 19.90
C ILE A 47 8.53 5.72 18.50
N LYS A 48 7.20 5.72 18.34
CA LYS A 48 6.52 5.76 17.04
C LYS A 48 6.99 6.94 16.18
N LYS A 49 7.32 8.09 16.79
CA LYS A 49 7.81 9.28 16.08
C LYS A 49 9.22 9.12 15.50
N CYS A 50 10.00 8.15 15.98
CA CYS A 50 11.35 7.85 15.49
C CYS A 50 11.38 6.63 14.56
N CYS A 51 10.28 5.86 14.45
CA CYS A 51 10.22 4.62 13.70
C CYS A 51 9.97 4.87 12.22
N MET A 52 10.62 4.08 11.38
CA MET A 52 10.48 4.12 9.92
C MET A 52 10.04 2.77 9.38
N ASN A 53 9.25 2.81 8.31
CA ASN A 53 8.92 1.65 7.50
C ASN A 53 9.79 1.66 6.23
N LEU A 54 10.41 0.55 5.91
CA LEU A 54 11.07 0.32 4.65
C LEU A 54 10.14 -0.43 3.71
N VAL A 55 9.89 0.18 2.56
CA VAL A 55 9.14 -0.41 1.46
C VAL A 55 10.09 -0.73 0.32
N ILE A 56 10.03 -1.94 -0.20
CA ILE A 56 10.87 -2.44 -1.29
C ILE A 56 9.97 -2.95 -2.42
N ASP A 57 10.04 -2.30 -3.59
CA ASP A 57 9.36 -2.70 -4.81
C ASP A 57 10.39 -3.35 -5.77
N ILE A 58 10.32 -4.67 -5.91
CA ILE A 58 11.23 -5.47 -6.72
C ILE A 58 10.56 -5.75 -8.07
N GLY A 59 10.76 -4.83 -9.02
CA GLY A 59 10.28 -4.96 -10.40
C GLY A 59 11.18 -5.84 -11.26
N ASN A 60 10.80 -6.03 -12.52
CA ASN A 60 11.59 -6.84 -13.48
C ASN A 60 12.95 -6.21 -13.79
N SER A 61 13.01 -4.89 -13.97
CA SER A 61 14.24 -4.19 -14.40
C SER A 61 14.96 -3.46 -13.28
N ARG A 62 14.26 -3.03 -12.25
CA ARG A 62 14.79 -2.17 -11.18
C ARG A 62 14.14 -2.50 -9.84
N VAL A 63 14.91 -2.18 -8.78
CA VAL A 63 14.42 -2.22 -7.40
C VAL A 63 14.27 -0.79 -6.89
N LYS A 64 13.12 -0.49 -6.30
CA LYS A 64 12.83 0.81 -5.68
C LYS A 64 12.72 0.64 -4.18
N LEU A 65 13.37 1.53 -3.44
CA LEU A 65 13.37 1.54 -1.98
C LEU A 65 12.82 2.87 -1.48
N PHE A 66 11.93 2.81 -0.50
CA PHE A 66 11.33 3.98 0.11
C PHE A 66 11.38 3.85 1.63
N LEU A 67 11.78 4.93 2.31
CA LEU A 67 11.61 5.03 3.75
C LEU A 67 10.41 5.93 4.04
N PHE A 68 9.50 5.40 4.83
CA PHE A 68 8.32 6.14 5.31
C PHE A 68 8.47 6.49 6.78
N LYS A 69 8.09 7.72 7.10
CA LYS A 69 7.92 8.19 8.47
C LYS A 69 6.57 8.89 8.59
N ASN A 70 5.68 8.39 9.45
CA ASN A 70 4.32 8.92 9.59
C ASN A 70 3.62 9.09 8.21
N ASP A 71 3.58 8.06 7.41
CA ASP A 71 2.99 8.00 6.07
C ASP A 71 3.61 8.93 5.00
N LYS A 72 4.70 9.62 5.33
CA LYS A 72 5.43 10.47 4.39
C LYS A 72 6.72 9.80 3.94
N ILE A 73 6.97 9.83 2.64
CA ILE A 73 8.23 9.37 2.08
C ILE A 73 9.31 10.36 2.47
N THR A 74 10.34 9.86 3.16
CA THR A 74 11.51 10.64 3.61
C THR A 74 12.76 10.34 2.81
N PHE A 75 12.79 9.19 2.13
CA PHE A 75 13.90 8.76 1.31
C PHE A 75 13.39 7.91 0.14
N ARG A 76 14.01 8.07 -1.02
CA ARG A 76 13.80 7.27 -2.22
C ARG A 76 15.14 6.85 -2.79
N ASN A 77 15.22 5.61 -3.26
CA ASN A 77 16.36 5.13 -4.06
C ASN A 77 15.83 4.18 -5.13
N ILE A 78 16.43 4.23 -6.30
CA ILE A 78 16.16 3.30 -7.41
C ILE A 78 17.50 2.74 -7.82
N CYS A 79 17.65 1.42 -7.81
CA CYS A 79 18.87 0.74 -8.18
C CYS A 79 18.59 -0.45 -9.12
N ASN A 80 19.65 -0.92 -9.77
CA ASN A 80 19.61 -2.18 -10.51
C ASN A 80 19.70 -3.37 -9.53
N HIS A 81 19.33 -4.55 -9.97
CA HIS A 81 19.38 -5.77 -9.16
C HIS A 81 20.80 -6.06 -8.62
N ASN A 82 21.84 -5.80 -9.40
CA ASN A 82 23.24 -6.01 -9.00
C ASN A 82 23.68 -5.08 -7.85
N GLU A 83 23.05 -3.92 -7.70
CA GLU A 83 23.38 -2.91 -6.69
C GLU A 83 22.50 -3.05 -5.43
N PHE A 84 21.47 -3.88 -5.48
CA PHE A 84 20.46 -3.96 -4.44
C PHE A 84 21.03 -4.29 -3.06
N ILE A 85 21.89 -5.31 -2.97
CA ILE A 85 22.51 -5.72 -1.69
C ILE A 85 23.33 -4.58 -1.10
N LYS A 86 24.17 -3.93 -1.92
CA LYS A 86 24.97 -2.78 -1.49
C LYS A 86 24.09 -1.63 -1.02
N THR A 87 22.98 -1.38 -1.74
CA THR A 87 22.02 -0.34 -1.38
C THR A 87 21.36 -0.63 -0.03
N LEU A 88 20.96 -1.88 0.24
CA LEU A 88 20.41 -2.28 1.55
C LEU A 88 21.40 -2.05 2.70
N GLN A 89 22.69 -2.29 2.46
CA GLN A 89 23.73 -2.12 3.48
C GLN A 89 24.01 -0.65 3.79
N THR A 90 23.85 0.23 2.80
CA THR A 90 24.16 1.66 2.89
C THR A 90 22.93 2.55 3.09
N LEU A 91 21.75 1.97 3.36
CA LEU A 91 20.54 2.73 3.61
C LEU A 91 20.73 3.70 4.79
N PRO A 92 20.28 4.97 4.65
CA PRO A 92 20.24 5.89 5.77
C PRO A 92 19.21 5.41 6.80
N TYR A 93 19.41 5.82 8.05
CA TYR A 93 18.47 5.54 9.15
C TYR A 93 18.17 4.04 9.38
N LYS A 94 19.08 3.14 9.00
CA LYS A 94 18.87 1.69 9.07
C LYS A 94 18.45 1.21 10.47
N LYS A 95 18.98 1.83 11.53
CA LYS A 95 18.66 1.50 12.93
C LYS A 95 17.25 1.96 13.37
N GLU A 96 16.63 2.85 12.61
CA GLU A 96 15.29 3.39 12.88
C GLU A 96 14.20 2.59 12.15
N ILE A 97 14.59 1.67 11.26
CA ILE A 97 13.68 0.82 10.49
C ILE A 97 13.15 -0.29 11.39
N ILE A 98 11.87 -0.23 11.71
CA ILE A 98 11.18 -1.23 12.55
C ILE A 98 10.34 -2.20 11.74
N ASN A 99 9.87 -1.79 10.56
CA ASN A 99 9.08 -2.62 9.68
C ASN A 99 9.65 -2.60 8.27
N VAL A 100 9.61 -3.74 7.63
CA VAL A 100 10.00 -3.92 6.23
C VAL A 100 8.89 -4.64 5.50
N ILE A 101 8.54 -4.18 4.30
CA ILE A 101 7.64 -4.89 3.38
C ILE A 101 8.28 -4.94 2.00
N SER A 102 8.15 -6.07 1.33
CA SER A 102 8.57 -6.20 -0.07
C SER A 102 7.43 -6.67 -0.95
N SER A 103 7.41 -6.14 -2.17
CA SER A 103 6.64 -6.64 -3.31
C SER A 103 7.63 -7.16 -4.34
N THR A 104 7.41 -8.36 -4.86
CA THR A 104 8.27 -8.93 -5.90
C THR A 104 7.45 -9.50 -7.05
N VAL A 105 7.89 -9.21 -8.26
CA VAL A 105 7.37 -9.81 -9.51
C VAL A 105 8.47 -10.56 -10.28
N SER A 106 9.69 -10.62 -9.73
CA SER A 106 10.85 -11.23 -10.39
C SER A 106 11.70 -12.06 -9.42
N THR A 107 12.89 -11.59 -9.08
CA THR A 107 13.84 -12.29 -8.22
C THR A 107 13.41 -12.26 -6.76
N ASN A 108 13.45 -13.41 -6.09
CA ASN A 108 13.18 -13.48 -4.66
C ASN A 108 14.44 -13.08 -3.87
N TYR A 109 14.33 -12.04 -3.04
CA TYR A 109 15.36 -11.55 -2.13
C TYR A 109 14.98 -11.69 -0.66
N ASP A 110 13.97 -12.50 -0.32
CA ASP A 110 13.46 -12.62 1.04
C ASP A 110 14.56 -12.89 2.07
N ASP A 111 15.40 -13.92 1.82
CA ASP A 111 16.50 -14.28 2.74
C ASP A 111 17.49 -13.12 2.91
N THR A 112 17.80 -12.41 1.82
CA THR A 112 18.69 -11.24 1.86
C THR A 112 18.10 -10.12 2.70
N ILE A 113 16.81 -9.87 2.55
CA ILE A 113 16.09 -8.83 3.32
C ILE A 113 16.06 -9.21 4.78
N GLU A 114 15.69 -10.45 5.12
CA GLU A 114 15.64 -10.95 6.51
C GLU A 114 17.00 -10.84 7.22
N ILE A 115 18.08 -11.24 6.56
CA ILE A 115 19.44 -11.12 7.13
C ILE A 115 19.82 -9.67 7.40
N ASN A 116 19.46 -8.74 6.51
CA ASN A 116 19.79 -7.32 6.66
C ASN A 116 18.95 -6.59 7.70
N PHE A 117 17.74 -7.09 8.00
CA PHE A 117 16.75 -6.46 8.89
C PHE A 117 16.20 -7.43 9.95
N LYS A 118 17.07 -8.27 10.52
CA LYS A 118 16.72 -9.29 11.53
C LYS A 118 16.03 -8.75 12.78
N ASP A 119 16.24 -7.48 13.11
CA ASP A 119 15.64 -6.82 14.27
C ASP A 119 14.37 -6.05 13.91
N SER A 120 13.90 -6.13 12.64
CA SER A 120 12.69 -5.49 12.13
C SER A 120 11.60 -6.52 11.85
N ASN A 121 10.35 -6.11 11.89
CA ASN A 121 9.23 -6.95 11.46
C ASN A 121 9.22 -7.02 9.93
N TYR A 122 9.31 -8.21 9.36
CA TYR A 122 9.24 -8.38 7.91
C TYR A 122 7.87 -8.89 7.46
N PHE A 123 7.16 -8.06 6.70
CA PHE A 123 5.83 -8.34 6.13
C PHE A 123 5.98 -8.88 4.71
N LYS A 124 5.76 -10.18 4.53
CA LYS A 124 5.79 -10.82 3.21
C LYS A 124 4.39 -10.84 2.62
N LEU A 125 4.19 -10.24 1.45
CA LEU A 125 2.89 -10.26 0.74
C LEU A 125 2.44 -11.68 0.35
N SER A 126 3.37 -12.61 0.23
CA SER A 126 3.08 -14.04 0.03
C SER A 126 2.53 -14.73 1.28
N ASN A 127 2.63 -14.13 2.47
CA ASN A 127 2.16 -14.70 3.72
C ASN A 127 0.62 -14.64 3.79
N LYS A 128 -0.02 -15.80 3.86
CA LYS A 128 -1.49 -15.92 3.97
C LYS A 128 -2.08 -15.29 5.24
N ASN A 129 -1.28 -15.07 6.27
CA ASN A 129 -1.71 -14.43 7.51
C ASN A 129 -1.69 -12.90 7.43
N LEU A 130 -1.04 -12.33 6.41
CA LEU A 130 -1.03 -10.89 6.19
C LEU A 130 -2.41 -10.42 5.75
N LYS A 131 -3.00 -9.50 6.49
CA LYS A 131 -4.32 -8.97 6.19
C LYS A 131 -4.21 -7.80 5.20
N LEU A 132 -5.08 -7.81 4.21
CA LEU A 132 -5.19 -6.73 3.24
C LEU A 132 -6.31 -5.77 3.64
N PRO A 133 -6.21 -4.46 3.35
CA PRO A 133 -7.23 -3.46 3.70
C PRO A 133 -8.49 -3.55 2.81
N PHE A 134 -8.64 -4.63 2.06
CA PHE A 134 -9.77 -4.91 1.18
C PHE A 134 -10.09 -6.42 1.17
N ARG A 135 -11.31 -6.75 0.76
CA ARG A 135 -11.70 -8.14 0.52
C ARG A 135 -11.32 -8.53 -0.89
N ASN A 136 -10.64 -9.66 -1.03
CA ASN A 136 -10.14 -10.13 -2.32
C ASN A 136 -11.08 -11.20 -2.89
N ASN A 137 -11.70 -10.93 -4.05
CA ASN A 137 -12.57 -11.86 -4.78
C ASN A 137 -11.86 -12.53 -5.98
N TYR A 138 -10.54 -12.41 -6.07
CA TYR A 138 -9.77 -13.03 -7.13
C TYR A 138 -9.70 -14.54 -6.94
N LYS A 139 -10.07 -15.32 -7.98
CA LYS A 139 -10.23 -16.79 -7.85
C LYS A 139 -8.92 -17.53 -7.58
N THR A 140 -7.81 -17.05 -8.16
CA THR A 140 -6.49 -17.70 -8.05
C THR A 140 -5.51 -16.83 -7.26
N LEU A 141 -5.69 -16.80 -5.94
CA LEU A 141 -4.91 -15.92 -5.04
C LEU A 141 -3.39 -16.10 -5.16
N ASN A 142 -2.93 -17.33 -5.42
CA ASN A 142 -1.50 -17.65 -5.50
C ASN A 142 -0.82 -17.11 -6.79
N SER A 143 -1.60 -16.76 -7.81
CA SER A 143 -1.10 -16.21 -9.09
C SER A 143 -1.30 -14.70 -9.21
N LEU A 144 -1.91 -14.06 -8.20
CA LEU A 144 -2.12 -12.62 -8.21
C LEU A 144 -0.81 -11.89 -7.90
N GLY A 145 -0.41 -10.98 -8.78
CA GLY A 145 0.78 -10.17 -8.62
C GLY A 145 0.74 -9.34 -7.33
N GLN A 146 1.87 -9.29 -6.64
CA GLN A 146 2.01 -8.53 -5.39
C GLN A 146 1.93 -7.02 -5.63
N ASP A 147 2.41 -6.55 -6.78
CA ASP A 147 2.27 -5.19 -7.28
C ASP A 147 0.79 -4.76 -7.36
N ARG A 148 -0.08 -5.62 -7.89
CA ARG A 148 -1.52 -5.37 -7.98
C ARG A 148 -2.17 -5.26 -6.61
N LEU A 149 -1.78 -6.11 -5.64
CA LEU A 149 -2.25 -6.01 -4.25
C LEU A 149 -1.86 -4.67 -3.60
N ALA A 150 -0.63 -4.23 -3.84
CA ALA A 150 -0.13 -2.95 -3.36
C ALA A 150 -0.89 -1.76 -3.97
N LEU A 151 -1.12 -1.78 -5.29
CA LEU A 151 -1.86 -0.74 -6.01
C LEU A 151 -3.30 -0.61 -5.52
N VAL A 152 -4.00 -1.74 -5.32
CA VAL A 152 -5.37 -1.76 -4.78
C VAL A 152 -5.39 -1.23 -3.33
N SER A 153 -4.39 -1.60 -2.50
CA SER A 153 -4.27 -1.07 -1.14
C SER A 153 -4.08 0.45 -1.13
N SER A 154 -3.30 0.98 -2.08
CA SER A 154 -3.13 2.43 -2.25
C SER A 154 -4.43 3.11 -2.66
N ALA A 155 -5.20 2.51 -3.55
CA ALA A 155 -6.49 3.04 -3.97
C ALA A 155 -7.48 3.11 -2.81
N VAL A 156 -7.57 2.06 -2.00
CA VAL A 156 -8.43 2.02 -0.79
C VAL A 156 -8.01 3.08 0.23
N PHE A 157 -6.70 3.31 0.38
CA PHE A 157 -6.17 4.34 1.27
C PHE A 157 -6.50 5.76 0.82
N ASN A 158 -6.25 6.06 -0.47
CA ASN A 158 -6.39 7.42 -1.00
C ASN A 158 -7.84 7.78 -1.38
N TYR A 159 -8.65 6.78 -1.73
CA TYR A 159 -10.04 6.96 -2.20
C TYR A 159 -10.99 6.05 -1.42
N PRO A 160 -11.11 6.22 -0.10
CA PRO A 160 -11.94 5.37 0.74
C PRO A 160 -13.41 5.43 0.29
N ASN A 161 -14.09 4.28 0.37
CA ASN A 161 -15.51 4.13 0.02
C ASN A 161 -15.87 4.56 -1.41
N SER A 162 -14.93 4.42 -2.35
CA SER A 162 -15.11 4.84 -3.75
C SER A 162 -14.88 3.68 -4.70
N ASN A 163 -15.65 3.65 -5.80
CA ASN A 163 -15.33 2.77 -6.92
C ASN A 163 -14.06 3.30 -7.60
N THR A 164 -13.03 2.48 -7.71
CA THR A 164 -11.74 2.91 -8.25
C THR A 164 -11.22 1.90 -9.26
N LEU A 165 -10.92 2.38 -10.47
CA LEU A 165 -10.14 1.69 -11.47
C LEU A 165 -8.70 2.18 -11.38
N ILE A 166 -7.76 1.26 -11.17
CA ILE A 166 -6.32 1.54 -11.17
C ILE A 166 -5.73 1.01 -12.46
N ILE A 167 -4.99 1.85 -13.17
CA ILE A 167 -4.32 1.50 -14.43
C ILE A 167 -2.83 1.76 -14.21
N ASP A 168 -2.05 0.68 -14.14
CA ASP A 168 -0.58 0.78 -14.04
C ASP A 168 0.04 0.57 -15.41
N VAL A 169 0.72 1.59 -15.94
CA VAL A 169 1.36 1.59 -17.25
C VAL A 169 2.85 1.34 -17.09
N GLY A 170 3.19 0.07 -16.89
CA GLY A 170 4.55 -0.44 -16.73
C GLY A 170 5.02 -1.30 -17.89
N THR A 171 5.77 -2.37 -17.59
CA THR A 171 6.14 -3.42 -18.55
C THR A 171 4.90 -4.05 -19.17
N CYS A 172 3.90 -4.35 -18.32
CA CYS A 172 2.53 -4.60 -18.73
C CYS A 172 1.65 -3.41 -18.37
N ILE A 173 0.48 -3.30 -18.97
CA ILE A 173 -0.60 -2.45 -18.50
C ILE A 173 -1.53 -3.33 -17.68
N THR A 174 -1.70 -3.03 -16.40
CA THR A 174 -2.68 -3.72 -15.57
C THR A 174 -3.88 -2.82 -15.30
N TYR A 175 -5.04 -3.43 -15.22
CA TYR A 175 -6.30 -2.79 -14.88
C TYR A 175 -6.84 -3.49 -13.65
N ASP A 176 -7.03 -2.76 -12.57
CA ASP A 176 -7.49 -3.30 -11.31
C ASP A 176 -8.71 -2.54 -10.81
N PHE A 177 -9.78 -3.24 -10.46
CA PHE A 177 -11.01 -2.61 -10.01
C PHE A 177 -11.36 -3.02 -8.58
N VAL A 178 -11.56 -2.02 -7.73
CA VAL A 178 -12.08 -2.15 -6.36
C VAL A 178 -13.34 -1.29 -6.21
N ASP A 179 -14.37 -1.85 -5.59
CA ASP A 179 -15.62 -1.12 -5.36
C ASP A 179 -15.63 -0.29 -4.07
N SER A 180 -16.66 0.52 -3.90
CA SER A 180 -16.87 1.37 -2.73
C SER A 180 -17.03 0.61 -1.40
N LYS A 181 -17.16 -0.71 -1.43
CA LYS A 181 -17.20 -1.59 -0.25
C LYS A 181 -15.86 -2.29 0.01
N ASN A 182 -14.79 -1.81 -0.64
CA ASN A 182 -13.46 -2.41 -0.61
C ASN A 182 -13.45 -3.88 -1.05
N LEU A 183 -14.27 -4.25 -2.05
CA LEU A 183 -14.20 -5.56 -2.67
C LEU A 183 -13.39 -5.44 -3.98
N TYR A 184 -12.26 -6.12 -4.04
CA TYR A 184 -11.42 -6.21 -5.22
C TYR A 184 -11.91 -7.34 -6.14
N TYR A 185 -12.19 -6.99 -7.39
CA TYR A 185 -12.74 -7.93 -8.39
C TYR A 185 -11.69 -8.54 -9.31
N GLY A 186 -10.46 -8.04 -9.29
CA GLY A 186 -9.46 -8.34 -10.31
C GLY A 186 -9.48 -7.30 -11.43
N GLY A 187 -9.14 -7.72 -12.64
CA GLY A 187 -9.10 -6.80 -13.76
C GLY A 187 -8.49 -7.45 -15.02
N ALA A 188 -7.70 -6.68 -15.79
CA ALA A 188 -7.07 -7.15 -17.01
C ALA A 188 -5.56 -6.92 -17.00
N ILE A 189 -4.85 -7.62 -17.88
CA ILE A 189 -3.42 -7.45 -18.12
C ILE A 189 -3.22 -7.40 -19.63
N SER A 190 -2.52 -6.39 -20.11
CA SER A 190 -2.14 -6.28 -21.52
C SER A 190 -0.68 -5.87 -21.69
N PRO A 191 -0.09 -6.01 -22.87
CA PRO A 191 1.29 -5.61 -23.11
C PRO A 191 1.47 -4.09 -22.94
N GLY A 192 2.51 -3.68 -22.19
CA GLY A 192 2.92 -2.28 -22.09
C GLY A 192 3.50 -1.73 -23.39
N ILE A 193 3.73 -0.43 -23.43
CA ILE A 193 4.17 0.28 -24.64
C ILE A 193 5.43 -0.35 -25.25
N ASN A 194 6.48 -0.50 -24.45
CA ASN A 194 7.76 -1.04 -24.94
C ASN A 194 7.64 -2.51 -25.35
N LEU A 195 6.81 -3.29 -24.65
CA LEU A 195 6.59 -4.68 -24.97
C LEU A 195 5.88 -4.84 -26.34
N ARG A 196 5.00 -3.89 -26.73
CA ARG A 196 4.37 -3.86 -28.06
C ARG A 196 5.39 -3.60 -29.16
N TYR A 197 6.31 -2.64 -28.94
CA TYR A 197 7.39 -2.38 -29.91
C TYR A 197 8.32 -3.59 -30.08
N SER A 198 8.79 -4.18 -28.98
CA SER A 198 9.68 -5.35 -29.06
C SER A 198 9.00 -6.54 -29.70
N SER A 199 7.71 -6.80 -29.40
CA SER A 199 6.99 -7.91 -30.00
C SER A 199 6.83 -7.78 -31.53
N LEU A 200 6.62 -6.56 -32.04
CA LEU A 200 6.57 -6.31 -33.48
C LEU A 200 7.92 -6.61 -34.16
N ASN A 201 9.02 -6.23 -33.56
CA ASN A 201 10.34 -6.54 -34.06
C ASN A 201 10.70 -8.03 -33.94
N GLU A 202 10.49 -8.64 -32.77
CA GLU A 202 10.90 -10.02 -32.49
C GLU A 202 10.10 -11.06 -33.26
N HIS A 203 8.82 -10.78 -33.60
CA HIS A 203 7.93 -11.74 -34.24
C HIS A 203 7.64 -11.42 -35.73
N THR A 204 8.38 -10.47 -36.35
CA THR A 204 8.26 -10.19 -37.77
C THR A 204 9.64 -10.06 -38.39
N SER A 205 9.75 -10.41 -39.70
CA SER A 205 11.04 -10.47 -40.39
C SER A 205 11.66 -9.10 -40.70
N ASN A 206 10.82 -8.04 -40.83
CA ASN A 206 11.26 -6.78 -41.45
C ASN A 206 10.89 -5.52 -40.62
N LEU A 207 10.18 -5.66 -39.50
CA LEU A 207 9.84 -4.49 -38.73
C LEU A 207 10.99 -4.09 -37.82
N PRO A 208 11.42 -2.80 -37.81
CA PRO A 208 12.51 -2.32 -36.98
C PRO A 208 12.10 -2.28 -35.51
N LEU A 209 13.07 -2.44 -34.60
CA LEU A 209 12.88 -2.09 -33.19
C LEU A 209 12.91 -0.58 -33.07
N LEU A 210 11.79 -0.01 -32.61
CA LEU A 210 11.64 1.43 -32.40
C LEU A 210 11.53 1.75 -30.92
N GLU A 211 12.01 2.93 -30.56
CA GLU A 211 11.72 3.54 -29.27
C GLU A 211 10.39 4.29 -29.31
N PHE A 212 9.76 4.48 -28.13
CA PHE A 212 8.50 5.18 -28.03
C PHE A 212 8.57 6.61 -28.60
N LYS A 213 7.61 6.95 -29.45
CA LYS A 213 7.38 8.29 -29.99
C LYS A 213 5.89 8.59 -29.98
N GLU A 214 5.50 9.75 -29.48
CA GLU A 214 4.13 10.24 -29.63
C GLU A 214 3.85 10.58 -31.09
N ILE A 215 2.64 10.28 -31.53
CA ILE A 215 2.20 10.58 -32.88
C ILE A 215 0.75 11.08 -32.85
N ASP A 216 0.47 12.15 -33.61
CA ASP A 216 -0.87 12.74 -33.67
C ASP A 216 -1.74 12.16 -34.78
N THR A 217 -1.12 11.47 -35.75
CA THR A 217 -1.84 10.89 -36.87
C THR A 217 -2.33 9.47 -36.57
N LEU A 218 -3.54 9.14 -37.03
CA LEU A 218 -4.07 7.79 -36.96
C LEU A 218 -3.53 6.90 -38.07
N ILE A 219 -3.21 7.47 -39.22
CA ILE A 219 -2.74 6.76 -40.42
C ILE A 219 -1.28 7.16 -40.68
N GLY A 220 -0.36 6.19 -40.44
CA GLY A 220 1.03 6.32 -40.81
C GLY A 220 1.24 6.18 -42.31
N THR A 221 2.17 6.96 -42.89
CA THR A 221 2.48 6.94 -44.34
C THR A 221 3.80 6.23 -44.65
N ASN A 222 4.47 5.73 -43.64
CA ASN A 222 5.67 4.90 -43.70
C ASN A 222 5.63 3.84 -42.61
N THR A 223 6.52 2.87 -42.60
CA THR A 223 6.56 1.75 -41.67
C THR A 223 6.70 2.23 -40.20
N GLU A 224 7.61 3.17 -39.94
CA GLU A 224 7.85 3.67 -38.58
C GLU A 224 6.62 4.39 -38.01
N ASP A 225 6.05 5.34 -38.76
CA ASP A 225 4.85 6.06 -38.33
C ASP A 225 3.63 5.11 -38.19
N SER A 226 3.54 4.06 -39.03
CA SER A 226 2.49 3.05 -38.90
C SER A 226 2.65 2.23 -37.61
N ILE A 227 3.88 1.86 -37.23
CA ILE A 227 4.17 1.19 -35.95
C ILE A 227 3.85 2.11 -34.78
N HIS A 228 4.31 3.37 -34.81
CA HIS A 228 4.03 4.35 -33.75
C HIS A 228 2.53 4.58 -33.58
N SER A 229 1.81 4.77 -34.69
CA SER A 229 0.36 4.95 -34.67
C SER A 229 -0.36 3.75 -34.07
N GLY A 230 0.00 2.53 -34.52
CA GLY A 230 -0.63 1.29 -34.05
C GLY A 230 -0.39 1.06 -32.55
N VAL A 231 0.83 1.29 -32.06
CA VAL A 231 1.16 1.11 -30.64
C VAL A 231 0.52 2.21 -29.79
N TYR A 232 0.75 3.48 -30.11
CA TYR A 232 0.33 4.60 -29.28
C TYR A 232 -1.19 4.77 -29.25
N ASN A 233 -1.82 4.89 -30.41
CA ASN A 233 -3.27 5.02 -30.48
C ASN A 233 -3.99 3.76 -30.01
N GLY A 234 -3.39 2.57 -30.24
CA GLY A 234 -3.92 1.31 -29.73
C GLY A 234 -3.99 1.26 -28.19
N VAL A 235 -2.93 1.68 -27.51
CA VAL A 235 -2.92 1.77 -26.05
C VAL A 235 -3.96 2.77 -25.53
N ILE A 236 -4.04 3.95 -26.15
CA ILE A 236 -5.03 4.98 -25.77
C ILE A 236 -6.46 4.46 -25.96
N ALA A 237 -6.75 3.83 -27.08
CA ALA A 237 -8.08 3.28 -27.37
C ALA A 237 -8.46 2.18 -26.37
N GLU A 238 -7.54 1.27 -26.06
CA GLU A 238 -7.73 0.20 -25.08
C GLU A 238 -8.04 0.74 -23.69
N ILE A 239 -7.26 1.72 -23.21
CA ILE A 239 -7.46 2.33 -21.92
C ILE A 239 -8.81 3.04 -21.83
N ASN A 240 -9.13 3.86 -22.85
CA ASN A 240 -10.40 4.59 -22.89
C ASN A 240 -11.61 3.66 -22.94
N ASP A 241 -11.54 2.54 -23.70
CA ASP A 241 -12.61 1.55 -23.74
C ASP A 241 -12.86 0.88 -22.37
N HIS A 242 -11.79 0.54 -21.64
CA HIS A 242 -11.92 0.01 -20.26
C HIS A 242 -12.58 1.02 -19.32
N ILE A 243 -12.18 2.28 -19.42
CA ILE A 243 -12.74 3.37 -18.62
C ILE A 243 -14.24 3.55 -18.94
N GLU A 244 -14.61 3.66 -20.20
CA GLU A 244 -15.98 3.87 -20.62
C GLU A 244 -16.90 2.71 -20.23
N LYS A 245 -16.45 1.48 -20.38
CA LYS A 245 -17.19 0.28 -19.97
C LYS A 245 -17.44 0.22 -18.46
N LEU A 246 -16.52 0.73 -17.65
CA LEU A 246 -16.71 0.81 -16.19
C LEU A 246 -17.58 2.00 -15.80
N TYR A 247 -17.44 3.16 -16.45
CA TYR A 247 -18.35 4.29 -16.24
C TYR A 247 -19.81 3.96 -16.53
N SER A 248 -20.05 3.09 -17.52
CA SER A 248 -21.43 2.66 -17.83
C SER A 248 -22.07 1.80 -16.72
N LYS A 249 -21.25 1.17 -15.85
CA LYS A 249 -21.69 0.27 -14.79
C LYS A 249 -21.69 0.89 -13.40
N TYR A 250 -20.78 1.83 -13.15
CA TYR A 250 -20.54 2.38 -11.81
C TYR A 250 -20.67 3.90 -11.83
N ILE A 251 -21.66 4.39 -11.09
CA ILE A 251 -21.81 5.83 -10.84
C ILE A 251 -20.64 6.27 -9.94
N ALA A 252 -20.01 7.39 -10.23
CA ALA A 252 -18.85 7.91 -9.49
C ALA A 252 -17.68 6.91 -9.46
N LEU A 253 -16.98 6.79 -10.57
CA LEU A 253 -15.75 6.01 -10.73
C LEU A 253 -14.52 6.93 -10.66
N ASN A 254 -13.60 6.66 -9.75
CA ASN A 254 -12.26 7.22 -9.82
C ASN A 254 -11.42 6.39 -10.79
N VAL A 255 -10.71 7.06 -11.68
CA VAL A 255 -9.75 6.43 -12.59
C VAL A 255 -8.36 6.92 -12.21
N VAL A 256 -7.53 6.03 -11.68
CA VAL A 256 -6.16 6.32 -11.26
C VAL A 256 -5.21 5.71 -12.27
N VAL A 257 -4.38 6.55 -12.89
CA VAL A 257 -3.34 6.12 -13.84
C VAL A 257 -1.98 6.35 -13.21
N THR A 258 -1.18 5.30 -13.15
CA THR A 258 0.17 5.29 -12.57
C THR A 258 1.14 4.50 -13.45
N GLY A 259 2.37 4.28 -12.97
CA GLY A 259 3.40 3.55 -13.70
C GLY A 259 4.38 4.42 -14.45
N GLY A 260 5.52 3.84 -14.79
CA GLY A 260 6.66 4.57 -15.39
C GLY A 260 6.38 5.20 -16.75
N SER A 261 5.44 4.63 -17.50
CA SER A 261 5.04 5.11 -18.84
C SER A 261 3.75 5.94 -18.83
N SER A 262 3.12 6.17 -17.67
CA SER A 262 1.86 6.92 -17.57
C SER A 262 1.96 8.35 -18.09
N LYS A 263 3.15 8.98 -17.94
CA LYS A 263 3.43 10.34 -18.43
C LYS A 263 3.17 10.54 -19.92
N PHE A 264 3.30 9.49 -20.72
CA PHE A 264 3.06 9.54 -22.17
C PHE A 264 1.57 9.60 -22.52
N LEU A 265 0.69 9.42 -21.54
CA LEU A 265 -0.76 9.35 -21.71
C LEU A 265 -1.49 10.56 -21.12
N LEU A 266 -0.77 11.49 -20.44
CA LEU A 266 -1.34 12.59 -19.64
C LEU A 266 -2.42 13.40 -20.37
N ASN A 267 -2.21 13.72 -21.62
CA ASN A 267 -3.12 14.57 -22.40
C ASN A 267 -4.14 13.77 -23.24
N ARG A 268 -4.13 12.45 -23.17
CA ARG A 268 -4.90 11.56 -24.05
C ARG A 268 -5.99 10.79 -23.34
N ILE A 269 -5.91 10.69 -22.00
CA ILE A 269 -6.92 10.04 -21.18
C ILE A 269 -7.67 11.09 -20.39
N LYS A 270 -8.95 11.24 -20.68
CA LYS A 270 -9.82 12.22 -20.03
C LYS A 270 -10.32 11.70 -18.68
N ASN A 271 -10.52 12.63 -17.75
CA ASN A 271 -11.10 12.36 -16.42
C ASN A 271 -10.28 11.37 -15.56
N ALA A 272 -8.98 11.20 -15.84
CA ALA A 272 -8.10 10.37 -15.05
C ALA A 272 -7.31 11.18 -14.03
N ILE A 273 -7.09 10.59 -12.85
CA ILE A 273 -6.19 11.08 -11.82
C ILE A 273 -4.83 10.44 -12.10
N PHE A 274 -3.85 11.25 -12.47
CA PHE A 274 -2.49 10.76 -12.64
C PHE A 274 -1.79 10.76 -11.29
N ALA A 275 -1.60 9.55 -10.74
CA ALA A 275 -0.88 9.37 -9.49
C ALA A 275 0.63 9.33 -9.71
N ASP A 276 1.38 9.74 -8.68
CA ASP A 276 2.83 9.66 -8.68
C ASP A 276 3.31 8.19 -8.83
N GLN A 277 4.53 8.02 -9.29
CA GLN A 277 5.22 6.72 -9.39
C GLN A 277 5.38 6.00 -8.04
N ASP A 278 5.17 6.72 -6.94
CA ASP A 278 5.19 6.19 -5.58
C ASP A 278 3.86 5.54 -5.15
N PHE A 279 2.83 5.56 -6.00
CA PHE A 279 1.49 5.08 -5.65
C PHE A 279 1.52 3.65 -5.13
N LEU A 280 2.29 2.76 -5.75
CA LEU A 280 2.50 1.39 -5.27
C LEU A 280 3.13 1.37 -3.87
N ALA A 281 4.17 2.18 -3.64
CA ALA A 281 4.86 2.21 -2.35
C ALA A 281 3.97 2.71 -1.21
N ILE A 282 3.07 3.68 -1.48
CA ILE A 282 2.05 4.13 -0.52
C ILE A 282 1.15 2.96 -0.11
N GLY A 283 0.73 2.13 -1.06
CA GLY A 283 -0.09 0.95 -0.77
C GLY A 283 0.64 -0.09 0.09
N LEU A 284 1.91 -0.33 -0.17
CA LEU A 284 2.74 -1.22 0.67
C LEU A 284 2.88 -0.68 2.10
N ASN A 285 3.17 0.61 2.25
CA ASN A 285 3.22 1.23 3.57
C ASN A 285 1.87 1.15 4.31
N TYR A 286 0.77 1.33 3.58
CA TYR A 286 -0.56 1.19 4.17
C TYR A 286 -0.84 -0.24 4.65
N ILE A 287 -0.37 -1.28 3.95
CA ILE A 287 -0.48 -2.67 4.40
C ILE A 287 0.25 -2.89 5.73
N ILE A 288 1.46 -2.33 5.91
CA ILE A 288 2.17 -2.37 7.20
C ILE A 288 1.29 -1.77 8.30
N ASN A 289 0.87 -0.52 8.12
CA ASN A 289 0.10 0.22 9.12
C ASN A 289 -1.24 -0.45 9.45
N TYR A 290 -1.87 -1.07 8.45
CA TYR A 290 -3.11 -1.83 8.62
C TYR A 290 -2.90 -3.05 9.53
N ASN A 291 -1.78 -3.78 9.39
CA ASN A 291 -1.47 -4.94 10.20
C ASN A 291 -0.94 -4.59 11.60
N GLU A 292 -0.31 -3.43 11.78
CA GLU A 292 0.12 -2.96 13.10
C GLU A 292 -1.04 -2.48 14.00
N ASN A 293 -2.17 -2.11 13.40
CA ASN A 293 -3.34 -1.59 14.11
C ASN A 293 -4.42 -2.66 14.38
N LEU A 294 -4.17 -3.92 14.01
CA LEU A 294 -5.02 -5.08 14.27
C LEU A 294 -4.63 -5.78 15.56
#